data_fd34ae494ecb41903b9c2e3661cfb784
#
_entry.id   fd34ae494ecb41903b9c2e3661cfb784
#
_cell.length_a   1.000
_cell.length_b   1.000
_cell.length_c   1.000
_cell.angle_alpha   90.00
_cell.angle_beta   90.00
_cell.angle_gamma   90.00
#
_symmetry.space_group_name_H-M   'P 1'
#
loop_
_entity.id
_entity.type
_entity.pdbx_description
1 polymer ?
#
loop_
_entity_poly.entity_id
_entity_poly.type
_entity_poly.pdbx_seq_one_letter_code
_entity_poly.pdbx_strand_id
1 'polypeptide(L)'
;AAVFIDLNGERAYKTGDLARISPEGEIEFFGRIDNQIKLRGLRIELGEIEEVINSYEGIITSITLPVDNKFLCCYFMADRQINTEELSASESLAHYMVPEVFVQLEKMPVTQNGKIDKKALPKPAAQPKNLKEPQTPMQKKIFEIVADVVENDFFGTDTSFYRAGLSSISAMKLCILISEEFGVTVKTSDIHENNTVEKLEKYVMLAPKIRTYEKREVYPLTGSQ
;
A
#
# COMPACT_ATOMS: atom_id res chain seq x y z
N ALA A 1 -12.47 11.00 11.62
CA ALA A 1 -13.10 12.09 10.83
C ALA A 1 -12.53 13.42 11.26
N ALA A 2 -12.16 14.26 10.27
CA ALA A 2 -11.71 15.63 10.50
C ALA A 2 -12.81 16.43 11.21
N VAL A 3 -12.56 16.86 12.44
CA VAL A 3 -13.56 17.58 13.23
C VAL A 3 -13.17 19.05 13.29
N PHE A 4 -14.00 19.90 12.68
CA PHE A 4 -13.94 21.33 12.93
C PHE A 4 -14.62 21.65 14.27
N ILE A 5 -13.96 22.46 15.06
CA ILE A 5 -14.46 22.96 16.35
C ILE A 5 -14.50 24.48 16.34
N ASP A 6 -15.35 25.06 17.18
CA ASP A 6 -15.28 26.47 17.53
C ASP A 6 -14.31 26.63 18.69
N LEU A 7 -13.29 27.45 18.50
CA LEU A 7 -12.34 27.81 19.53
C LEU A 7 -12.35 29.33 19.71
N ASN A 8 -13.07 29.79 20.74
CA ASN A 8 -13.23 31.22 21.07
C ASN A 8 -13.83 32.08 19.94
N GLY A 9 -14.78 31.52 19.16
CA GLY A 9 -15.40 32.19 18.02
C GLY A 9 -14.66 32.04 16.70
N GLU A 10 -13.55 31.32 16.69
CA GLU A 10 -12.78 30.98 15.47
C GLU A 10 -12.92 29.50 15.10
N ARG A 11 -13.06 29.25 13.82
CA ARG A 11 -13.15 27.88 13.30
C ARG A 11 -11.78 27.23 13.31
N ALA A 12 -11.56 26.26 14.19
CA ALA A 12 -10.33 25.50 14.30
C ALA A 12 -10.50 24.06 13.77
N TYR A 13 -9.43 23.50 13.21
CA TYR A 13 -9.39 22.13 12.73
C TYR A 13 -8.56 21.27 13.68
N LYS A 14 -9.14 20.19 14.20
CA LYS A 14 -8.41 19.19 14.98
C LYS A 14 -7.64 18.29 14.03
N THR A 15 -6.31 18.40 14.03
CA THR A 15 -5.45 17.58 13.16
C THR A 15 -5.37 16.12 13.61
N GLY A 16 -5.66 15.82 14.86
CA GLY A 16 -5.45 14.53 15.50
C GLY A 16 -3.99 14.28 15.91
N ASP A 17 -3.15 15.29 15.79
CA ASP A 17 -1.76 15.22 16.20
C ASP A 17 -1.60 15.54 17.68
N LEU A 18 -0.70 14.83 18.37
CA LEU A 18 -0.29 15.11 19.72
C LEU A 18 1.00 15.93 19.66
N ALA A 19 0.91 17.19 20.14
CA ALA A 19 2.04 18.10 20.17
C ALA A 19 2.05 18.90 21.47
N ARG A 20 3.19 19.45 21.83
CA ARG A 20 3.30 20.48 22.86
C ARG A 20 4.11 21.66 22.35
N ILE A 21 3.96 22.78 23.00
CA ILE A 21 4.83 23.94 22.77
C ILE A 21 5.98 23.85 23.77
N SER A 22 7.22 23.88 23.26
CA SER A 22 8.43 23.93 24.09
C SER A 22 8.56 25.26 24.81
N PRO A 23 9.42 25.39 25.83
CA PRO A 23 9.70 26.66 26.48
C PRO A 23 10.21 27.76 25.51
N GLU A 24 10.83 27.33 24.40
CA GLU A 24 11.36 28.20 23.35
C GLU A 24 10.27 28.62 22.33
N GLY A 25 9.05 28.12 22.46
CA GLY A 25 7.91 28.43 21.58
C GLY A 25 7.83 27.55 20.33
N GLU A 26 8.61 26.49 20.23
CA GLU A 26 8.60 25.54 19.12
C GLU A 26 7.54 24.44 19.35
N ILE A 27 6.98 23.92 18.25
CA ILE A 27 6.03 22.81 18.33
C ILE A 27 6.79 21.50 18.30
N GLU A 28 6.74 20.75 19.40
CA GLU A 28 7.28 19.40 19.49
C GLU A 28 6.16 18.39 19.18
N PHE A 29 6.37 17.57 18.16
CA PHE A 29 5.43 16.54 17.74
C PHE A 29 5.67 15.23 18.48
N PHE A 30 4.63 14.65 19.08
CA PHE A 30 4.67 13.39 19.84
C PHE A 30 3.93 12.24 19.16
N GLY A 31 3.48 12.42 17.92
CA GLY A 31 2.72 11.42 17.20
C GLY A 31 1.26 11.79 17.03
N ARG A 32 0.41 10.78 16.83
CA ARG A 32 -1.02 10.98 16.60
C ARG A 32 -1.83 10.43 17.76
N ILE A 33 -2.97 11.09 18.04
CA ILE A 33 -3.97 10.62 19.01
C ILE A 33 -4.78 9.47 18.42
N ASP A 34 -5.04 9.53 17.11
CA ASP A 34 -5.64 8.46 16.33
C ASP A 34 -4.59 7.44 15.89
N ASN A 35 -5.01 6.20 15.66
CA ASN A 35 -4.13 5.13 15.21
C ASN A 35 -3.79 5.24 13.70
N GLN A 36 -3.82 6.44 13.11
CA GLN A 36 -3.45 6.64 11.73
C GLN A 36 -1.95 6.49 11.52
N ILE A 37 -1.59 5.82 10.45
CA ILE A 37 -0.20 5.65 10.02
C ILE A 37 -0.04 6.11 8.57
N LYS A 38 1.21 6.39 8.20
CA LYS A 38 1.61 6.48 6.79
C LYS A 38 2.33 5.18 6.42
N LEU A 39 1.78 4.44 5.47
CA LEU A 39 2.39 3.23 4.94
C LEU A 39 2.43 3.35 3.42
N ARG A 40 3.61 3.22 2.80
CA ARG A 40 3.79 3.32 1.33
C ARG A 40 3.22 4.63 0.76
N GLY A 41 3.39 5.74 1.47
CA GLY A 41 2.84 7.05 1.09
C GLY A 41 1.33 7.21 1.27
N LEU A 42 0.61 6.15 1.62
CA LEU A 42 -0.84 6.16 1.86
C LEU A 42 -1.14 6.40 3.34
N ARG A 43 -2.20 7.16 3.60
CA ARG A 43 -2.72 7.39 4.96
C ARG A 43 -3.73 6.30 5.28
N ILE A 44 -3.44 5.50 6.29
CA ILE A 44 -4.24 4.34 6.71
C ILE A 44 -4.75 4.53 8.11
N GLU A 45 -6.04 4.34 8.31
CA GLU A 45 -6.70 4.31 9.61
C GLU A 45 -6.78 2.86 10.11
N LEU A 46 -5.89 2.47 11.01
CA LEU A 46 -5.86 1.09 11.53
C LEU A 46 -7.17 0.69 12.21
N GLY A 47 -7.84 1.64 12.85
CA GLY A 47 -9.15 1.41 13.48
C GLY A 47 -10.25 1.01 12.50
N GLU A 48 -10.25 1.54 11.28
CA GLU A 48 -11.21 1.14 10.24
C GLU A 48 -11.01 -0.32 9.83
N ILE A 49 -9.74 -0.75 9.71
CA ILE A 49 -9.41 -2.15 9.44
C ILE A 49 -9.89 -3.04 10.57
N GLU A 50 -9.59 -2.65 11.82
CA GLU A 50 -9.98 -3.40 13.02
C GLU A 50 -11.50 -3.49 13.14
N GLU A 51 -12.25 -2.44 12.83
CA GLU A 51 -13.71 -2.44 12.84
C GLU A 51 -14.29 -3.43 11.83
N VAL A 52 -13.79 -3.41 10.60
CA VAL A 52 -14.22 -4.37 9.57
C VAL A 52 -13.87 -5.79 9.96
N ILE A 53 -12.64 -6.07 10.42
CA ILE A 53 -12.25 -7.42 10.83
C ILE A 53 -13.07 -7.90 12.04
N ASN A 54 -13.32 -7.04 13.02
CA ASN A 54 -14.15 -7.39 14.19
C ASN A 54 -15.63 -7.62 13.86
N SER A 55 -16.10 -7.17 12.68
CA SER A 55 -17.46 -7.45 12.22
C SER A 55 -17.67 -8.86 11.67
N TYR A 56 -16.58 -9.60 11.41
CA TYR A 56 -16.68 -10.98 10.93
C TYR A 56 -17.14 -11.92 12.03
N GLU A 57 -18.04 -12.81 11.67
CA GLU A 57 -18.61 -13.81 12.59
C GLU A 57 -17.51 -14.72 13.16
N GLY A 58 -17.48 -14.85 14.49
CA GLY A 58 -16.49 -15.64 15.22
C GLY A 58 -15.24 -14.88 15.64
N ILE A 59 -15.00 -13.66 15.15
CA ILE A 59 -13.90 -12.83 15.63
C ILE A 59 -14.31 -12.12 16.91
N ILE A 60 -13.47 -12.25 17.95
CA ILE A 60 -13.70 -11.68 19.26
C ILE A 60 -13.03 -10.29 19.34
N THR A 61 -11.82 -10.16 18.86
CA THR A 61 -11.06 -8.92 18.85
C THR A 61 -9.91 -8.99 17.85
N SER A 62 -9.51 -7.86 17.30
CA SER A 62 -8.35 -7.74 16.42
C SER A 62 -7.53 -6.50 16.74
N ILE A 63 -6.28 -6.51 16.30
CA ILE A 63 -5.39 -5.36 16.25
C ILE A 63 -4.55 -5.45 15.00
N THR A 64 -4.44 -4.34 14.28
CA THR A 64 -3.62 -4.24 13.06
C THR A 64 -2.41 -3.35 13.33
N LEU A 65 -1.24 -3.81 12.91
CA LEU A 65 0.02 -3.10 13.08
C LEU A 65 0.82 -3.09 11.79
N PRO A 66 1.55 -1.99 11.50
CA PRO A 66 2.57 -2.00 10.46
C PRO A 66 3.78 -2.82 10.91
N VAL A 67 4.33 -3.63 10.02
CA VAL A 67 5.56 -4.40 10.25
C VAL A 67 6.65 -3.84 9.35
N ASP A 68 7.75 -3.40 9.98
CA ASP A 68 8.94 -2.82 9.32
C ASP A 68 8.63 -1.70 8.31
N ASN A 69 7.48 -1.02 8.46
CA ASN A 69 6.94 -0.04 7.53
C ASN A 69 6.72 -0.56 6.10
N LYS A 70 6.63 -1.89 5.95
CA LYS A 70 6.50 -2.56 4.64
C LYS A 70 5.10 -3.13 4.39
N PHE A 71 4.46 -3.71 5.41
CA PHE A 71 3.15 -4.35 5.28
C PHE A 71 2.32 -4.28 6.56
N LEU A 72 1.03 -4.58 6.46
CA LEU A 72 0.11 -4.67 7.59
C LEU A 72 -0.02 -6.11 8.07
N CYS A 73 0.07 -6.30 9.38
CA CYS A 73 -0.22 -7.56 10.04
C CYS A 73 -1.42 -7.38 10.98
N CYS A 74 -2.47 -8.16 10.77
CA CYS A 74 -3.63 -8.21 11.65
C CYS A 74 -3.52 -9.43 12.58
N TYR A 75 -3.44 -9.18 13.87
CA TYR A 75 -3.56 -10.19 14.92
C TYR A 75 -5.00 -10.22 15.39
N PHE A 76 -5.58 -11.39 15.45
CA PHE A 76 -6.97 -11.53 15.90
C PHE A 76 -7.17 -12.75 16.79
N MET A 77 -8.19 -12.69 17.59
CA MET A 77 -8.67 -13.78 18.43
C MET A 77 -10.08 -14.15 17.99
N ALA A 78 -10.36 -15.43 17.87
CA ALA A 78 -11.66 -15.91 17.42
C ALA A 78 -12.11 -17.13 18.26
N ASP A 79 -13.40 -17.42 18.25
CA ASP A 79 -14.01 -18.55 18.93
C ASP A 79 -13.80 -19.88 18.18
N ARG A 80 -13.39 -19.79 16.90
CA ARG A 80 -13.10 -20.92 16.01
C ARG A 80 -11.92 -20.60 15.09
N GLN A 81 -11.43 -21.59 14.37
CA GLN A 81 -10.44 -21.37 13.32
C GLN A 81 -11.09 -20.60 12.16
N ILE A 82 -10.50 -19.48 11.80
CA ILE A 82 -10.98 -18.61 10.70
C ILE A 82 -10.14 -18.85 9.45
N ASN A 83 -10.82 -18.92 8.31
CA ASN A 83 -10.15 -18.90 7.00
C ASN A 83 -9.70 -17.48 6.68
N THR A 84 -8.39 -17.24 6.72
CA THR A 84 -7.81 -15.90 6.49
C THR A 84 -7.95 -15.42 5.04
N GLU A 85 -8.23 -16.31 4.07
CA GLU A 85 -8.52 -15.93 2.69
C GLU A 85 -9.83 -15.13 2.60
N GLU A 86 -10.84 -15.49 3.39
CA GLU A 86 -12.11 -14.75 3.47
C GLU A 86 -11.91 -13.34 4.02
N LEU A 87 -11.06 -13.18 5.05
CA LEU A 87 -10.71 -11.88 5.59
C LEU A 87 -9.97 -11.01 4.56
N SER A 88 -9.08 -11.63 3.77
CA SER A 88 -8.32 -10.96 2.71
C SER A 88 -9.18 -10.54 1.52
N ALA A 89 -10.31 -11.22 1.28
CA ALA A 89 -11.24 -10.94 0.19
C ALA A 89 -12.29 -9.88 0.53
N SER A 90 -12.17 -9.21 1.69
CA SER A 90 -13.15 -8.21 2.13
C SER A 90 -13.28 -7.06 1.13
N GLU A 91 -14.46 -6.89 0.55
CA GLU A 91 -14.80 -5.75 -0.32
C GLU A 91 -15.06 -4.46 0.49
N SER A 92 -15.17 -4.57 1.82
CA SER A 92 -15.43 -3.44 2.72
C SER A 92 -14.21 -2.58 2.98
N LEU A 93 -13.00 -3.07 2.67
CA LEU A 93 -11.74 -2.33 2.82
C LEU A 93 -11.20 -1.89 1.46
N ALA A 94 -10.64 -0.70 1.41
CA ALA A 94 -9.83 -0.31 0.26
C ALA A 94 -8.66 -1.30 0.10
N HIS A 95 -8.30 -1.65 -1.13
CA HIS A 95 -7.30 -2.69 -1.40
C HIS A 95 -5.96 -2.49 -0.68
N TYR A 96 -5.54 -1.24 -0.47
CA TYR A 96 -4.30 -0.89 0.24
C TYR A 96 -4.41 -0.97 1.76
N MET A 97 -5.63 -1.15 2.30
CA MET A 97 -5.92 -1.29 3.73
C MET A 97 -6.04 -2.76 4.17
N VAL A 98 -6.15 -3.68 3.22
CA VAL A 98 -6.25 -5.11 3.52
C VAL A 98 -4.92 -5.61 4.07
N PRO A 99 -4.86 -6.16 5.30
CA PRO A 99 -3.64 -6.72 5.84
C PRO A 99 -3.09 -7.85 4.97
N GLU A 100 -1.77 -7.86 4.77
CA GLU A 100 -1.10 -8.92 4.03
C GLU A 100 -0.88 -10.18 4.86
N VAL A 101 -0.84 -10.02 6.18
CA VAL A 101 -0.63 -11.14 7.11
C VAL A 101 -1.72 -11.12 8.17
N PHE A 102 -2.32 -12.30 8.39
CA PHE A 102 -3.28 -12.54 9.45
C PHE A 102 -2.72 -13.58 10.41
N VAL A 103 -2.73 -13.28 11.71
CA VAL A 103 -2.23 -14.15 12.76
C VAL A 103 -3.35 -14.39 13.76
N GLN A 104 -3.90 -15.60 13.78
CA GLN A 104 -4.86 -15.99 14.80
C GLN A 104 -4.12 -16.36 16.09
N LEU A 105 -4.55 -15.77 17.19
CA LEU A 105 -3.99 -15.99 18.53
C LEU A 105 -5.00 -16.69 19.41
N GLU A 106 -4.54 -17.60 20.25
CA GLU A 106 -5.38 -18.22 21.29
C GLU A 106 -5.72 -17.22 22.40
N LYS A 107 -4.79 -16.30 22.69
CA LYS A 107 -4.96 -15.25 23.70
C LYS A 107 -4.28 -13.96 23.25
N MET A 108 -5.00 -12.85 23.33
CA MET A 108 -4.44 -11.53 23.08
C MET A 108 -3.58 -11.11 24.30
N PRO A 109 -2.29 -10.78 24.09
CA PRO A 109 -1.46 -10.30 25.19
C PRO A 109 -1.95 -8.92 25.67
N VAL A 110 -2.03 -8.75 26.97
CA VAL A 110 -2.47 -7.50 27.59
C VAL A 110 -1.46 -7.02 28.64
N THR A 111 -1.32 -5.71 28.75
CA THR A 111 -0.53 -5.07 29.79
C THR A 111 -1.25 -5.16 31.14
N GLN A 112 -0.56 -4.80 32.24
CA GLN A 112 -1.16 -4.74 33.57
C GLN A 112 -2.40 -3.82 33.65
N ASN A 113 -2.50 -2.83 32.77
CA ASN A 113 -3.62 -1.90 32.67
C ASN A 113 -4.75 -2.38 31.74
N GLY A 114 -4.72 -3.65 31.29
CA GLY A 114 -5.76 -4.23 30.43
C GLY A 114 -5.72 -3.80 28.95
N LYS A 115 -4.71 -3.03 28.51
CA LYS A 115 -4.53 -2.66 27.09
C LYS A 115 -3.73 -3.75 26.37
N ILE A 116 -3.96 -3.92 25.07
CA ILE A 116 -3.18 -4.88 24.26
C ILE A 116 -1.69 -4.52 24.32
N ASP A 117 -0.88 -5.51 24.68
CA ASP A 117 0.58 -5.37 24.71
C ASP A 117 1.16 -5.65 23.31
N LYS A 118 1.32 -4.58 22.53
CA LYS A 118 1.86 -4.65 21.17
C LYS A 118 3.27 -5.24 21.10
N LYS A 119 4.06 -5.13 22.19
CA LYS A 119 5.44 -5.65 22.24
C LYS A 119 5.49 -7.15 22.50
N ALA A 120 4.47 -7.70 23.15
CA ALA A 120 4.35 -9.12 23.45
C ALA A 120 3.69 -9.91 22.31
N LEU A 121 3.22 -9.24 21.25
CA LEU A 121 2.71 -9.92 20.07
C LEU A 121 3.83 -10.70 19.38
N PRO A 122 3.57 -11.92 18.90
CA PRO A 122 4.57 -12.69 18.19
C PRO A 122 4.97 -11.97 16.91
N LYS A 123 6.25 -12.02 16.56
CA LYS A 123 6.66 -11.57 15.21
C LYS A 123 5.89 -12.43 14.21
N PRO A 124 5.30 -11.84 13.17
CA PRO A 124 4.62 -12.63 12.16
C PRO A 124 5.60 -13.67 11.62
N ALA A 125 5.33 -14.94 11.89
CA ALA A 125 6.21 -16.06 11.53
C ALA A 125 6.26 -16.29 10.02
N ALA A 126 5.47 -15.60 9.28
CA ALA A 126 5.35 -15.72 7.85
C ALA A 126 5.58 -14.34 7.19
N GLN A 127 6.59 -14.24 6.37
CA GLN A 127 6.37 -13.61 5.07
C GLN A 127 5.06 -14.20 4.51
N PRO A 128 4.17 -13.43 3.84
CA PRO A 128 2.95 -14.00 3.28
C PRO A 128 3.34 -15.29 2.57
N LYS A 129 2.77 -16.39 3.04
CA LYS A 129 2.97 -17.70 2.40
C LYS A 129 2.51 -17.51 0.96
N ASN A 130 3.44 -17.69 0.02
CA ASN A 130 3.22 -17.72 -1.42
C ASN A 130 3.20 -16.37 -2.14
N LEU A 131 4.09 -15.43 -1.84
CA LEU A 131 4.41 -14.41 -2.83
C LEU A 131 5.01 -15.12 -4.05
N LYS A 132 4.34 -15.03 -5.18
CA LYS A 132 4.78 -15.65 -6.41
C LYS A 132 6.00 -14.88 -6.93
N GLU A 133 7.15 -15.55 -6.98
CA GLU A 133 8.40 -14.93 -7.41
C GLU A 133 8.45 -14.73 -8.94
N PRO A 134 9.18 -13.72 -9.43
CA PRO A 134 9.41 -13.53 -10.84
C PRO A 134 10.17 -14.72 -11.48
N GLN A 135 9.60 -15.33 -12.52
CA GLN A 135 10.14 -16.53 -13.17
C GLN A 135 10.97 -16.19 -14.41
N THR A 136 10.64 -15.11 -15.11
CA THR A 136 11.34 -14.70 -16.34
C THR A 136 12.25 -13.50 -16.09
N PRO A 137 13.29 -13.29 -16.93
CA PRO A 137 14.12 -12.08 -16.86
C PRO A 137 13.29 -10.79 -16.99
N MET A 138 12.25 -10.80 -17.82
CA MET A 138 11.34 -9.66 -18.00
C MET A 138 10.51 -9.42 -16.75
N GLN A 139 9.94 -10.46 -16.13
CA GLN A 139 9.24 -10.33 -14.86
C GLN A 139 10.13 -9.76 -13.76
N LYS A 140 11.39 -10.23 -13.66
CA LYS A 140 12.35 -9.69 -12.68
C LYS A 140 12.55 -8.19 -12.87
N LYS A 141 12.76 -7.77 -14.14
CA LYS A 141 12.98 -6.37 -14.44
C LYS A 141 11.75 -5.49 -14.17
N ILE A 142 10.55 -5.96 -14.56
CA ILE A 142 9.29 -5.29 -14.24
C ILE A 142 9.10 -5.20 -12.74
N PHE A 143 9.35 -6.29 -12.01
CA PHE A 143 9.24 -6.34 -10.55
C PHE A 143 10.15 -5.30 -9.89
N GLU A 144 11.42 -5.23 -10.27
CA GLU A 144 12.39 -4.25 -9.77
C GLU A 144 11.90 -2.82 -9.99
N ILE A 145 11.45 -2.50 -11.21
CA ILE A 145 10.94 -1.16 -11.54
C ILE A 145 9.70 -0.82 -10.69
N VAL A 146 8.78 -1.76 -10.54
CA VAL A 146 7.58 -1.56 -9.72
C VAL A 146 7.97 -1.38 -8.26
N ALA A 147 8.85 -2.23 -7.72
CA ALA A 147 9.32 -2.16 -6.34
C ALA A 147 9.95 -0.80 -6.01
N ASP A 148 10.77 -0.27 -6.90
CA ASP A 148 11.38 1.06 -6.75
C ASP A 148 10.33 2.19 -6.82
N VAL A 149 9.32 2.05 -7.68
CA VAL A 149 8.28 3.08 -7.85
C VAL A 149 7.33 3.14 -6.66
N VAL A 150 6.99 1.98 -6.09
CA VAL A 150 6.07 1.88 -4.93
C VAL A 150 6.81 1.90 -3.58
N GLU A 151 8.15 1.92 -3.59
CA GLU A 151 9.01 1.84 -2.40
C GLU A 151 8.70 0.62 -1.53
N ASN A 152 8.38 -0.51 -2.18
CA ASN A 152 7.96 -1.74 -1.54
C ASN A 152 8.37 -2.95 -2.38
N ASP A 153 9.13 -3.85 -1.81
CA ASP A 153 9.57 -5.12 -2.42
C ASP A 153 8.74 -6.34 -1.94
N PHE A 154 7.68 -6.07 -1.15
CA PHE A 154 6.89 -7.09 -0.49
C PHE A 154 5.56 -7.33 -1.21
N PHE A 155 5.64 -7.91 -2.42
CA PHE A 155 4.49 -8.31 -3.23
C PHE A 155 4.87 -9.43 -4.21
N GLY A 156 3.87 -10.20 -4.67
CA GLY A 156 4.08 -11.26 -5.67
C GLY A 156 3.84 -10.76 -7.10
N THR A 157 4.24 -11.57 -8.08
CA THR A 157 4.05 -11.26 -9.52
C THR A 157 2.58 -11.20 -9.94
N ASP A 158 1.68 -11.77 -9.15
CA ASP A 158 0.23 -11.76 -9.30
C ASP A 158 -0.47 -10.71 -8.42
N THR A 159 0.29 -10.03 -7.55
CA THR A 159 -0.24 -8.96 -6.70
C THR A 159 -0.56 -7.71 -7.52
N SER A 160 -1.73 -7.11 -7.30
CA SER A 160 -2.08 -5.82 -7.91
C SER A 160 -1.11 -4.72 -7.45
N PHE A 161 -0.60 -3.94 -8.39
CA PHE A 161 0.29 -2.80 -8.09
C PHE A 161 -0.33 -1.79 -7.13
N TYR A 162 -1.65 -1.59 -7.21
CA TYR A 162 -2.38 -0.72 -6.28
C TYR A 162 -2.35 -1.25 -4.85
N ARG A 163 -2.42 -2.57 -4.69
CA ARG A 163 -2.25 -3.24 -3.40
C ARG A 163 -0.80 -3.15 -2.90
N ALA A 164 0.17 -3.17 -3.80
CA ALA A 164 1.58 -2.95 -3.49
C ALA A 164 1.91 -1.50 -3.11
N GLY A 165 0.99 -0.53 -3.37
CA GLY A 165 1.16 0.87 -3.01
C GLY A 165 1.19 1.84 -4.20
N LEU A 166 0.88 1.39 -5.42
CA LEU A 166 0.86 2.26 -6.60
C LEU A 166 -0.25 3.31 -6.46
N SER A 167 0.12 4.57 -6.54
CA SER A 167 -0.79 5.73 -6.63
C SER A 167 -0.96 6.19 -8.09
N SER A 168 -1.93 7.06 -8.34
CA SER A 168 -2.10 7.66 -9.69
C SER A 168 -0.85 8.42 -10.16
N ILE A 169 -0.13 9.07 -9.24
CA ILE A 169 1.09 9.81 -9.57
C ILE A 169 2.24 8.84 -9.87
N SER A 170 2.43 7.83 -9.04
CA SER A 170 3.47 6.83 -9.24
C SER A 170 3.19 5.95 -10.47
N ALA A 171 1.92 5.78 -10.88
CA ALA A 171 1.57 5.08 -12.11
C ALA A 171 2.09 5.82 -13.37
N MET A 172 2.09 7.15 -13.38
CA MET A 172 2.71 7.92 -14.47
C MET A 172 4.23 7.69 -14.54
N LYS A 173 4.90 7.68 -13.38
CA LYS A 173 6.34 7.36 -13.31
C LYS A 173 6.60 5.94 -13.81
N LEU A 174 5.77 4.98 -13.42
CA LEU A 174 5.87 3.59 -13.87
C LEU A 174 5.72 3.47 -15.40
N CYS A 175 4.78 4.19 -16.02
CA CYS A 175 4.61 4.22 -17.48
C CYS A 175 5.90 4.66 -18.20
N ILE A 176 6.56 5.72 -17.70
CA ILE A 176 7.80 6.24 -18.28
C ILE A 176 8.89 5.18 -18.18
N LEU A 177 9.15 4.65 -16.98
CA LEU A 177 10.22 3.69 -16.75
C LEU A 177 10.04 2.39 -17.55
N ILE A 178 8.82 1.86 -17.61
CA ILE A 178 8.52 0.66 -18.43
C ILE A 178 8.69 0.98 -19.92
N SER A 179 8.24 2.16 -20.37
CA SER A 179 8.37 2.56 -21.77
C SER A 179 9.85 2.69 -22.19
N GLU A 180 10.67 3.29 -21.35
CA GLU A 180 12.12 3.45 -21.58
C GLU A 180 12.85 2.11 -21.56
N GLU A 181 12.60 1.27 -20.54
CA GLU A 181 13.29 -0.01 -20.37
C GLU A 181 13.02 -0.99 -21.53
N PHE A 182 11.76 -1.06 -21.98
CA PHE A 182 11.36 -2.07 -22.98
C PHE A 182 11.16 -1.49 -24.39
N GLY A 183 11.35 -0.20 -24.58
CA GLY A 183 11.18 0.47 -25.89
C GLY A 183 9.75 0.40 -26.42
N VAL A 184 8.76 0.45 -25.54
CA VAL A 184 7.33 0.36 -25.87
C VAL A 184 6.58 1.60 -25.38
N THR A 185 5.40 1.88 -25.98
CA THR A 185 4.55 2.96 -25.48
C THR A 185 3.56 2.38 -24.44
N VAL A 186 3.63 2.87 -23.20
CA VAL A 186 2.74 2.46 -22.11
C VAL A 186 2.01 3.69 -21.56
N LYS A 187 0.69 3.60 -21.42
CA LYS A 187 -0.18 4.64 -20.87
C LYS A 187 -0.64 4.22 -19.46
N THR A 188 -1.16 5.15 -18.70
CA THR A 188 -1.72 4.88 -17.37
C THR A 188 -2.92 3.93 -17.41
N SER A 189 -3.74 3.99 -18.48
CA SER A 189 -4.82 3.02 -18.74
C SER A 189 -4.29 1.59 -18.86
N ASP A 190 -3.14 1.42 -19.53
CA ASP A 190 -2.55 0.10 -19.76
C ASP A 190 -2.03 -0.49 -18.46
N ILE A 191 -1.44 0.34 -17.57
CA ILE A 191 -1.05 -0.08 -16.21
C ILE A 191 -2.28 -0.45 -15.38
N HIS A 192 -3.39 0.27 -15.53
CA HIS A 192 -4.63 -0.03 -14.79
C HIS A 192 -5.21 -1.39 -15.18
N GLU A 193 -5.25 -1.68 -16.47
CA GLU A 193 -5.74 -2.96 -17.01
C GLU A 193 -4.78 -4.12 -16.73
N ASN A 194 -3.47 -3.84 -16.80
CA ASN A 194 -2.40 -4.83 -16.62
C ASN A 194 -1.65 -4.60 -15.29
N ASN A 195 -2.38 -4.54 -14.21
CA ASN A 195 -1.93 -4.08 -12.90
C ASN A 195 -1.18 -5.13 -12.05
N THR A 196 -0.59 -6.15 -12.68
CA THR A 196 0.31 -7.13 -12.03
C THR A 196 1.53 -7.37 -12.92
N VAL A 197 2.63 -7.85 -12.35
CA VAL A 197 3.86 -8.14 -13.11
C VAL A 197 3.58 -9.12 -14.26
N GLU A 198 2.80 -10.17 -14.01
CA GLU A 198 2.46 -11.17 -15.03
C GLU A 198 1.60 -10.61 -16.18
N LYS A 199 0.65 -9.74 -15.88
CA LYS A 199 -0.18 -9.09 -16.90
C LYS A 199 0.61 -8.07 -17.67
N LEU A 200 1.42 -7.26 -16.97
CA LEU A 200 2.23 -6.24 -17.60
C LEU A 200 3.31 -6.83 -18.49
N GLU A 201 3.91 -7.95 -18.13
CA GLU A 201 4.83 -8.70 -19.01
C GLU A 201 4.15 -9.06 -20.33
N LYS A 202 2.96 -9.68 -20.26
CA LYS A 202 2.21 -10.07 -21.47
C LYS A 202 1.86 -8.85 -22.34
N TYR A 203 1.47 -7.75 -21.70
CA TYR A 203 1.18 -6.51 -22.40
C TYR A 203 2.43 -5.97 -23.11
N VAL A 204 3.56 -5.85 -22.39
CA VAL A 204 4.84 -5.34 -22.93
C VAL A 204 5.33 -6.14 -24.11
N MET A 205 5.15 -7.48 -24.10
CA MET A 205 5.51 -8.34 -25.24
C MET A 205 4.72 -8.02 -26.50
N LEU A 206 3.50 -7.55 -26.39
CA LEU A 206 2.58 -7.27 -27.49
C LEU A 206 2.47 -5.77 -27.81
N ALA A 207 2.96 -4.92 -26.93
CA ALA A 207 2.83 -3.47 -27.06
C ALA A 207 3.60 -2.93 -28.29
N PRO A 208 3.08 -1.86 -28.92
CA PRO A 208 3.75 -1.23 -30.06
C PRO A 208 5.08 -0.63 -29.62
N LYS A 209 6.15 -0.99 -30.33
CA LYS A 209 7.48 -0.43 -30.08
C LYS A 209 7.53 1.05 -30.40
N ILE A 210 8.25 1.81 -29.61
CA ILE A 210 8.53 3.22 -29.86
C ILE A 210 9.30 3.32 -31.18
N ARG A 211 8.75 4.07 -32.13
CA ARG A 211 9.48 4.38 -33.38
C ARG A 211 10.57 5.39 -33.03
N THR A 212 11.82 4.96 -32.97
CA THR A 212 12.96 5.86 -32.91
C THR A 212 13.17 6.43 -34.30
N TYR A 213 12.99 7.72 -34.46
CA TYR A 213 13.39 8.41 -35.67
C TYR A 213 14.84 8.87 -35.50
N GLU A 214 15.69 8.55 -36.48
CA GLU A 214 17.03 9.15 -36.53
C GLU A 214 16.87 10.69 -36.57
N LYS A 215 17.54 11.35 -35.60
CA LYS A 215 17.56 12.82 -35.57
C LYS A 215 18.32 13.29 -36.79
N ARG A 216 17.61 13.88 -37.78
CA ARG A 216 18.21 14.47 -38.97
C ARG A 216 18.49 15.95 -38.68
N GLU A 217 19.64 16.44 -39.17
CA GLU A 217 20.00 17.85 -39.05
C GLU A 217 19.06 18.73 -39.87
N VAL A 218 18.44 18.20 -40.94
CA VAL A 218 17.50 18.89 -41.80
C VAL A 218 16.30 17.99 -42.08
N TYR A 219 15.12 18.51 -41.87
CA TYR A 219 13.86 17.85 -42.23
C TYR A 219 13.30 18.50 -43.52
N PRO A 220 12.90 17.73 -44.53
CA PRO A 220 12.24 18.30 -45.72
C PRO A 220 10.91 18.92 -45.28
N LEU A 221 10.63 20.11 -45.81
CA LEU A 221 9.33 20.78 -45.66
C LEU A 221 8.24 19.88 -46.26
N THR A 222 7.12 19.72 -45.57
CA THR A 222 5.95 19.04 -46.12
C THR A 222 5.39 19.88 -47.22
N GLY A 223 5.00 19.27 -48.36
CA GLY A 223 4.58 19.94 -49.61
C GLY A 223 3.32 20.82 -49.56
N SER A 224 2.92 21.27 -48.37
CA SER A 224 1.79 22.15 -48.08
C SER A 224 2.21 23.51 -47.48
N GLN A 225 3.47 23.91 -47.63
CA GLN A 225 3.96 25.26 -47.29
C GLN A 225 4.44 26.01 -48.53
#